data_40ba63e85317ea8fd7ce830216d8c25b
#
_entry.id   40ba63e85317ea8fd7ce830216d8c25b
#
_cell.length_a   1.000
_cell.length_b   1.000
_cell.length_c   1.000
_cell.angle_alpha   90.00
_cell.angle_beta   90.00
_cell.angle_gamma   90.00
#
_symmetry.space_group_name_H-M   'P 1'
#
loop_
_entity.id
_entity.type
_entity.pdbx_description
1 polymer ?
#
loop_
_entity_poly.entity_id
_entity_poly.type
_entity_poly.pdbx_seq_one_letter_code
_entity_poly.pdbx_strand_id
1 'polypeptide(L)'
;ADARLVAGMSIQVDEALALLDEAAGVPARGLIVVGDHDDDDAVDLVDELSDALGWPVISEPSGRSNAANLGLAHGPLVCDDPMFVQRHVPDIVVTVGRVGLYRSVTSVIAQAGMHVAVDSRSSWSDPTRTADLVLAAVPLPPSEADTNPQWWAAWERADLMAAAAVETVLGSRRSSMSGMEVARTVAACLGEGSQFFLGSSSVVRHVGSFAARSLTEVEVLGNRGTSGIDGCVSTAWGAARGFQSLGGGPSVALVGDEAFWYDSNALAVPATEQPPDLVIVVADNDGAGIFSTLEQGEPAYSQHFERVFGVPMGVQIASLATSFGASVCEVNDADELATAVADRLSDGVHVVVVRTCDRGVEAELLTSVRDAVHQAIDCLLY
;
A
#
# COMPACT_ATOMS: atom_id res chain seq x y z
N ALA A 1 -25.09 1.19 -13.93
CA ALA A 1 -25.79 2.04 -12.99
C ALA A 1 -25.34 3.47 -13.26
N ASP A 2 -26.26 4.42 -13.32
CA ASP A 2 -25.93 5.84 -13.48
C ASP A 2 -25.62 6.36 -12.06
N ALA A 3 -24.33 6.53 -11.74
CA ALA A 3 -23.93 7.16 -10.50
C ALA A 3 -24.45 8.60 -10.42
N ARG A 4 -25.04 8.98 -9.30
CA ARG A 4 -25.46 10.36 -9.08
C ARG A 4 -24.25 11.19 -8.66
N LEU A 5 -23.84 12.14 -9.51
CA LEU A 5 -22.85 13.15 -9.14
C LEU A 5 -23.54 14.23 -8.29
N VAL A 6 -23.07 14.42 -7.07
CA VAL A 6 -23.63 15.43 -6.18
C VAL A 6 -22.53 16.36 -5.69
N ALA A 7 -22.69 17.61 -6.08
CA ALA A 7 -21.82 18.69 -5.63
C ALA A 7 -22.35 19.24 -4.29
N GLY A 8 -21.63 18.96 -3.25
CA GLY A 8 -21.85 19.51 -1.89
C GLY A 8 -22.75 18.62 -1.04
N MET A 9 -22.26 18.04 0.02
CA MET A 9 -22.66 17.29 0.63
C MET A 9 -22.75 16.51 1.79
N SER A 10 -22.71 16.97 3.08
CA SER A 10 -22.99 16.35 4.37
C SER A 10 -24.39 15.70 4.48
N ILE A 11 -25.35 16.23 3.77
CA ILE A 11 -26.76 15.83 3.86
C ILE A 11 -27.02 14.40 3.34
N GLN A 12 -26.20 13.91 2.44
CA GLN A 12 -26.52 12.65 1.72
C GLN A 12 -25.95 11.39 2.35
N VAL A 13 -24.83 11.48 3.07
CA VAL A 13 -24.34 10.35 3.86
C VAL A 13 -25.25 10.13 5.06
N ASP A 14 -25.67 11.19 5.73
CA ASP A 14 -26.63 11.12 6.82
C ASP A 14 -27.98 10.51 6.36
N GLU A 15 -28.43 10.88 5.15
CA GLU A 15 -29.64 10.32 4.56
C GLU A 15 -29.48 8.85 4.17
N ALA A 16 -28.33 8.47 3.62
CA ALA A 16 -28.01 7.07 3.31
C ALA A 16 -27.86 6.21 4.57
N LEU A 17 -27.19 6.73 5.61
CA LEU A 17 -27.06 6.08 6.91
C LEU A 17 -28.42 5.89 7.56
N ALA A 18 -29.26 6.93 7.56
CA ALA A 18 -30.60 6.85 8.14
C ALA A 18 -31.49 5.81 7.44
N LEU A 19 -31.40 5.71 6.11
CA LEU A 19 -32.14 4.71 5.33
C LEU A 19 -31.67 3.28 5.63
N LEU A 20 -30.38 3.08 5.84
CA LEU A 20 -29.81 1.75 6.16
C LEU A 20 -30.11 1.36 7.60
N ASP A 21 -29.98 2.24 8.55
CA ASP A 21 -30.32 2.02 9.95
C ASP A 21 -31.81 1.70 10.11
N GLU A 22 -32.70 2.41 9.40
CA GLU A 22 -34.14 2.13 9.38
C GLU A 22 -34.44 0.76 8.76
N ALA A 23 -33.76 0.39 7.68
CA ALA A 23 -33.97 -0.88 6.98
C ALA A 23 -33.41 -2.08 7.75
N ALA A 24 -32.28 -1.92 8.44
CA ALA A 24 -31.59 -3.00 9.16
C ALA A 24 -32.06 -3.11 10.63
N GLY A 25 -32.59 -2.05 11.23
CA GLY A 25 -32.92 -1.97 12.65
C GLY A 25 -31.70 -2.08 13.58
N VAL A 26 -30.51 -1.89 13.05
CA VAL A 26 -29.20 -1.88 13.71
C VAL A 26 -28.29 -0.87 13.03
N PRO A 27 -27.30 -0.31 13.73
CA PRO A 27 -26.32 0.59 13.14
C PRO A 27 -25.63 -0.01 11.91
N ALA A 28 -25.44 0.78 10.87
CA ALA A 28 -24.84 0.35 9.62
C ALA A 28 -23.41 -0.16 9.82
N ARG A 29 -23.05 -1.24 9.10
CA ARG A 29 -21.72 -1.82 9.09
C ARG A 29 -20.93 -1.21 7.93
N GLY A 30 -20.08 -0.24 8.22
CA GLY A 30 -19.33 0.46 7.20
C GLY A 30 -17.86 0.05 7.15
N LEU A 31 -17.24 0.36 6.01
CA LEU A 31 -15.81 0.23 5.78
C LEU A 31 -15.34 1.46 5.00
N ILE A 32 -14.23 2.06 5.41
CA ILE A 32 -13.59 3.15 4.67
C ILE A 32 -12.34 2.60 3.99
N VAL A 33 -12.16 2.90 2.72
CA VAL A 33 -10.97 2.51 1.96
C VAL A 33 -10.33 3.74 1.34
N VAL A 34 -9.08 4.03 1.73
CA VAL A 34 -8.37 5.23 1.30
C VAL A 34 -7.28 4.86 0.29
N GLY A 35 -7.35 5.47 -0.86
CA GLY A 35 -6.35 5.34 -1.93
C GLY A 35 -5.64 6.67 -2.21
N ASP A 36 -4.96 6.74 -3.33
CA ASP A 36 -4.22 7.93 -3.76
C ASP A 36 -5.13 9.14 -3.96
N HIS A 37 -4.88 10.23 -3.26
CA HIS A 37 -5.62 11.49 -3.32
C HIS A 37 -4.69 12.69 -3.13
N ASP A 38 -5.17 13.89 -3.49
CA ASP A 38 -4.49 15.17 -3.43
C ASP A 38 -5.11 16.15 -2.41
N ASP A 39 -6.05 15.68 -1.60
CA ASP A 39 -6.76 16.48 -0.59
C ASP A 39 -6.08 16.28 0.77
N ASP A 40 -5.41 17.32 1.27
CA ASP A 40 -4.69 17.24 2.54
C ASP A 40 -5.64 17.18 3.76
N ASP A 41 -6.87 17.71 3.65
CA ASP A 41 -7.87 17.66 4.71
C ASP A 41 -8.58 16.28 4.77
N ALA A 42 -8.47 15.47 3.73
CA ALA A 42 -9.19 14.19 3.64
C ALA A 42 -8.74 13.19 4.70
N VAL A 43 -7.48 13.22 5.14
CA VAL A 43 -6.94 12.29 6.16
C VAL A 43 -7.62 12.54 7.50
N ASP A 44 -7.64 13.79 7.95
CA ASP A 44 -8.23 14.17 9.23
C ASP A 44 -9.76 13.89 9.22
N LEU A 45 -10.44 14.20 8.10
CA LEU A 45 -11.87 13.92 7.95
C LEU A 45 -12.19 12.42 7.90
N VAL A 46 -11.31 11.60 7.33
CA VAL A 46 -11.45 10.12 7.36
C VAL A 46 -11.35 9.62 8.79
N ASP A 47 -10.38 10.11 9.55
CA ASP A 47 -10.18 9.72 10.94
C ASP A 47 -11.37 10.12 11.81
N GLU A 48 -11.85 11.37 11.66
CA GLU A 48 -13.05 11.86 12.37
C GLU A 48 -14.31 11.04 12.01
N LEU A 49 -14.50 10.73 10.72
CA LEU A 49 -15.63 9.94 10.24
C LEU A 49 -15.57 8.49 10.76
N SER A 50 -14.39 7.88 10.70
CA SER A 50 -14.13 6.53 11.20
C SER A 50 -14.41 6.41 12.69
N ASP A 51 -13.90 7.35 13.51
CA ASP A 51 -14.10 7.38 14.95
C ASP A 51 -15.60 7.59 15.30
N ALA A 52 -16.27 8.51 14.63
CA ALA A 52 -17.69 8.81 14.87
C ALA A 52 -18.61 7.64 14.56
N LEU A 53 -18.32 6.88 13.50
CA LEU A 53 -19.15 5.77 13.03
C LEU A 53 -18.70 4.39 13.56
N GLY A 54 -17.50 4.30 14.11
CA GLY A 54 -16.88 3.02 14.50
C GLY A 54 -16.57 2.13 13.30
N TRP A 55 -16.19 2.72 12.16
CA TRP A 55 -15.90 1.98 10.93
C TRP A 55 -14.41 1.75 10.73
N PRO A 56 -13.99 0.51 10.44
CA PRO A 56 -12.60 0.21 10.13
C PRO A 56 -12.13 0.93 8.87
N VAL A 57 -10.82 1.23 8.82
CA VAL A 57 -10.18 1.88 7.68
C VAL A 57 -9.10 0.97 7.09
N ILE A 58 -9.13 0.80 5.78
CA ILE A 58 -8.04 0.20 5.00
C ILE A 58 -7.41 1.30 4.16
N SER A 59 -6.15 1.63 4.42
CA SER A 59 -5.42 2.60 3.62
C SER A 59 -4.44 1.90 2.67
N GLU A 60 -4.52 2.24 1.37
CA GLU A 60 -3.40 1.95 0.47
C GLU A 60 -2.21 2.85 0.87
N PRO A 61 -0.96 2.46 0.64
CA PRO A 61 0.19 3.23 1.12
C PRO A 61 0.18 4.71 0.72
N SER A 62 -0.27 5.00 -0.50
CA SER A 62 -0.40 6.39 -1.00
C SER A 62 -1.65 7.12 -0.51
N GLY A 63 -2.49 6.48 0.28
CA GLY A 63 -3.67 7.09 0.89
C GLY A 63 -3.33 8.00 2.07
N ARG A 64 -2.12 7.91 2.59
CA ARG A 64 -1.57 8.72 3.69
C ARG A 64 -2.36 8.65 5.01
N SER A 65 -3.50 7.98 5.03
CA SER A 65 -4.31 7.76 6.24
C SER A 65 -3.80 6.51 6.96
N ASN A 66 -3.40 6.69 8.20
CA ASN A 66 -3.10 5.58 9.10
C ASN A 66 -4.27 5.29 10.03
N ALA A 67 -5.33 6.10 9.96
CA ALA A 67 -6.51 6.08 10.82
C ALA A 67 -6.11 5.64 12.24
N ALA A 68 -5.45 6.53 12.97
CA ALA A 68 -4.65 6.24 14.17
C ALA A 68 -5.31 5.25 15.14
N ASN A 69 -6.64 5.21 15.18
CA ASN A 69 -7.40 4.36 16.10
C ASN A 69 -8.04 3.14 15.41
N LEU A 70 -8.56 3.28 14.19
CA LEU A 70 -9.37 2.26 13.52
C LEU A 70 -8.75 1.73 12.21
N GLY A 71 -7.47 2.05 11.96
CA GLY A 71 -6.72 1.58 10.81
C GLY A 71 -6.30 0.11 10.91
N LEU A 72 -6.53 -0.66 9.86
CA LEU A 72 -6.14 -2.05 9.74
C LEU A 72 -4.75 -2.15 9.10
N ALA A 73 -3.77 -2.69 9.82
CA ALA A 73 -2.40 -2.84 9.35
C ALA A 73 -2.25 -3.93 8.26
N HIS A 74 -3.09 -4.94 8.32
CA HIS A 74 -3.12 -6.09 7.42
C HIS A 74 -4.46 -6.23 6.69
N GLY A 75 -5.23 -5.14 6.58
CA GLY A 75 -6.54 -5.09 5.94
C GLY A 75 -6.63 -5.83 4.59
N PRO A 76 -5.65 -5.68 3.66
CA PRO A 76 -5.65 -6.43 2.42
C PRO A 76 -5.59 -7.95 2.59
N LEU A 77 -4.90 -8.46 3.62
CA LEU A 77 -4.84 -9.90 3.96
C LEU A 77 -6.13 -10.38 4.61
N VAL A 78 -6.76 -9.57 5.45
CA VAL A 78 -8.08 -9.84 6.03
C VAL A 78 -9.14 -9.93 4.94
N CYS A 79 -9.13 -9.00 3.98
CA CYS A 79 -10.03 -9.01 2.82
C CYS A 79 -9.79 -10.20 1.87
N ASP A 80 -8.64 -10.85 1.94
CA ASP A 80 -8.33 -12.03 1.12
C ASP A 80 -8.95 -13.32 1.68
N ASP A 81 -9.42 -13.32 2.92
CA ASP A 81 -10.10 -14.45 3.53
C ASP A 81 -11.58 -14.52 3.11
N PRO A 82 -11.98 -15.53 2.31
CA PRO A 82 -13.33 -15.59 1.77
C PRO A 82 -14.39 -15.92 2.83
N MET A 83 -14.03 -16.63 3.91
CA MET A 83 -14.96 -16.99 4.98
C MET A 83 -15.25 -15.78 5.87
N PHE A 84 -14.21 -14.98 6.16
CA PHE A 84 -14.36 -13.73 6.89
C PHE A 84 -15.22 -12.75 6.10
N VAL A 85 -14.87 -12.50 4.83
CA VAL A 85 -15.60 -11.56 3.96
C VAL A 85 -17.06 -11.96 3.81
N GLN A 86 -17.35 -13.24 3.60
CA GLN A 86 -18.74 -13.71 3.46
C GLN A 86 -19.61 -13.37 4.69
N ARG A 87 -19.03 -13.39 5.90
CA ARG A 87 -19.74 -13.09 7.16
C ARG A 87 -19.75 -11.60 7.49
N HIS A 88 -18.81 -10.84 6.92
CA HIS A 88 -18.59 -9.43 7.22
C HIS A 88 -18.64 -8.56 5.96
N VAL A 89 -19.65 -8.80 5.11
CA VAL A 89 -19.93 -7.90 3.97
C VAL A 89 -20.38 -6.55 4.52
N PRO A 90 -19.74 -5.43 4.12
CA PRO A 90 -20.17 -4.10 4.55
C PRO A 90 -21.54 -3.73 3.96
N ASP A 91 -22.37 -3.04 4.75
CA ASP A 91 -23.59 -2.42 4.26
C ASP A 91 -23.24 -1.18 3.41
N ILE A 92 -22.21 -0.43 3.84
CA ILE A 92 -21.68 0.73 3.12
C ILE A 92 -20.17 0.63 3.00
N VAL A 93 -19.64 0.99 1.82
CA VAL A 93 -18.22 1.29 1.65
C VAL A 93 -18.05 2.73 1.19
N VAL A 94 -17.19 3.47 1.87
CA VAL A 94 -16.72 4.79 1.44
C VAL A 94 -15.30 4.63 0.88
N THR A 95 -15.10 4.93 -0.40
CA THR A 95 -13.75 4.99 -0.98
C THR A 95 -13.30 6.44 -1.12
N VAL A 96 -12.08 6.75 -0.72
CA VAL A 96 -11.49 8.09 -0.81
C VAL A 96 -10.31 8.06 -1.78
N GLY A 97 -10.37 8.88 -2.81
CA GLY A 97 -9.36 8.93 -3.85
C GLY A 97 -9.34 7.72 -4.78
N ARG A 98 -8.17 7.45 -5.36
CA ARG A 98 -7.98 6.34 -6.31
C ARG A 98 -7.60 5.06 -5.58
N VAL A 99 -8.55 4.19 -5.36
CA VAL A 99 -8.41 2.84 -4.79
C VAL A 99 -8.25 1.82 -5.93
N GLY A 100 -7.47 0.77 -5.73
CA GLY A 100 -7.37 -0.32 -6.71
C GLY A 100 -6.05 -1.10 -6.66
N LEU A 101 -5.30 -0.99 -5.58
CA LEU A 101 -4.03 -1.70 -5.43
C LEU A 101 -4.23 -3.21 -5.19
N TYR A 102 -5.26 -3.59 -4.43
CA TYR A 102 -5.52 -4.96 -3.98
C TYR A 102 -6.83 -5.51 -4.55
N ARG A 103 -6.76 -6.68 -5.22
CA ARG A 103 -7.94 -7.38 -5.73
C ARG A 103 -8.88 -7.82 -4.61
N SER A 104 -8.34 -8.22 -3.45
CA SER A 104 -9.13 -8.60 -2.29
C SER A 104 -9.99 -7.44 -1.78
N VAL A 105 -9.39 -6.25 -1.62
CA VAL A 105 -10.11 -5.05 -1.18
C VAL A 105 -11.16 -4.62 -2.21
N THR A 106 -10.80 -4.59 -3.50
CA THR A 106 -11.79 -4.26 -4.56
C THR A 106 -12.93 -5.27 -4.64
N SER A 107 -12.69 -6.53 -4.30
CA SER A 107 -13.75 -7.54 -4.20
C SER A 107 -14.73 -7.25 -3.05
N VAL A 108 -14.23 -6.78 -1.90
CA VAL A 108 -15.10 -6.36 -0.78
C VAL A 108 -15.92 -5.14 -1.15
N ILE A 109 -15.30 -4.11 -1.78
CA ILE A 109 -16.00 -2.93 -2.28
C ILE A 109 -17.16 -3.33 -3.22
N ALA A 110 -16.89 -4.24 -4.15
CA ALA A 110 -17.89 -4.69 -5.13
C ALA A 110 -19.05 -5.49 -4.52
N GLN A 111 -18.92 -6.01 -3.31
CA GLN A 111 -19.94 -6.77 -2.58
C GLN A 111 -20.76 -5.90 -1.62
N ALA A 112 -20.34 -4.67 -1.35
CA ALA A 112 -21.04 -3.78 -0.43
C ALA A 112 -22.48 -3.48 -0.86
N GLY A 113 -23.35 -3.24 0.10
CA GLY A 113 -24.73 -2.86 -0.17
C GLY A 113 -24.85 -1.49 -0.83
N MET A 114 -23.96 -0.55 -0.47
CA MET A 114 -23.84 0.78 -1.06
C MET A 114 -22.37 1.17 -1.19
N HIS A 115 -21.98 1.79 -2.31
CA HIS A 115 -20.66 2.33 -2.52
C HIS A 115 -20.70 3.84 -2.73
N VAL A 116 -20.06 4.58 -1.83
CA VAL A 116 -19.85 6.02 -1.89
C VAL A 116 -18.41 6.29 -2.31
N ALA A 117 -18.21 6.85 -3.49
CA ALA A 117 -16.88 7.24 -3.97
C ALA A 117 -16.63 8.73 -3.69
N VAL A 118 -15.51 9.04 -3.05
CA VAL A 118 -15.07 10.40 -2.75
C VAL A 118 -13.81 10.72 -3.53
N ASP A 119 -13.84 11.72 -4.38
CA ASP A 119 -12.65 12.18 -5.12
C ASP A 119 -12.81 13.67 -5.46
N SER A 120 -11.88 14.52 -5.02
CA SER A 120 -11.85 15.96 -5.31
C SER A 120 -11.56 16.24 -6.80
N ARG A 121 -10.94 15.28 -7.49
CA ARG A 121 -10.56 15.41 -8.89
C ARG A 121 -11.78 15.24 -9.82
N SER A 122 -11.79 15.99 -10.90
CA SER A 122 -12.85 15.90 -11.92
C SER A 122 -12.93 14.53 -12.62
N SER A 123 -11.83 13.76 -12.59
CA SER A 123 -11.74 12.39 -13.10
C SER A 123 -11.69 11.40 -11.94
N TRP A 124 -12.79 11.29 -11.21
CA TRP A 124 -12.90 10.31 -10.11
C TRP A 124 -12.69 8.86 -10.58
N SER A 125 -12.25 8.03 -9.66
CA SER A 125 -11.87 6.65 -9.94
C SER A 125 -12.82 5.67 -9.24
N ASP A 126 -13.43 4.79 -10.02
CA ASP A 126 -14.19 3.64 -9.54
C ASP A 126 -13.82 2.39 -10.35
N PRO A 127 -12.78 1.64 -9.94
CA PRO A 127 -12.37 0.44 -10.67
C PRO A 127 -13.38 -0.69 -10.60
N THR A 128 -14.26 -0.69 -9.60
CA THR A 128 -15.32 -1.70 -9.42
C THR A 128 -16.56 -1.41 -10.25
N ARG A 129 -16.76 -0.16 -10.65
CA ARG A 129 -17.95 0.35 -11.34
C ARG A 129 -19.24 0.10 -10.55
N THR A 130 -19.16 0.25 -9.23
CA THR A 130 -20.26 0.01 -8.30
C THR A 130 -20.67 1.25 -7.54
N ALA A 131 -20.04 2.41 -7.77
CA ALA A 131 -20.38 3.64 -7.07
C ALA A 131 -21.86 4.02 -7.32
N ASP A 132 -22.61 4.10 -6.22
CA ASP A 132 -23.99 4.57 -6.19
C ASP A 132 -24.02 6.08 -6.04
N LEU A 133 -23.03 6.64 -5.32
CA LEU A 133 -22.88 8.05 -5.03
C LEU A 133 -21.44 8.49 -5.24
N VAL A 134 -21.24 9.68 -5.79
CA VAL A 134 -19.92 10.31 -5.94
C VAL A 134 -19.92 11.67 -5.27
N LEU A 135 -18.98 11.87 -4.34
CA LEU A 135 -18.80 13.11 -3.59
C LEU A 135 -17.46 13.77 -3.96
N ALA A 136 -17.42 15.10 -3.89
CA ALA A 136 -16.19 15.86 -4.15
C ALA A 136 -15.28 16.00 -2.91
N ALA A 137 -15.79 15.71 -1.71
CA ALA A 137 -15.05 15.78 -0.46
C ALA A 137 -15.54 14.70 0.51
N VAL A 138 -14.71 14.34 1.48
CA VAL A 138 -15.08 13.46 2.58
C VAL A 138 -16.22 14.13 3.37
N PRO A 139 -17.33 13.42 3.62
CA PRO A 139 -18.43 14.00 4.39
C PRO A 139 -18.02 14.24 5.83
N LEU A 140 -18.58 15.29 6.42
CA LEU A 140 -18.40 15.54 7.85
C LEU A 140 -19.04 14.42 8.66
N PRO A 141 -18.45 14.04 9.80
CA PRO A 141 -19.04 13.04 10.68
C PRO A 141 -20.38 13.54 11.21
N PRO A 142 -21.37 12.65 11.41
CA PRO A 142 -22.63 13.01 12.04
C PRO A 142 -22.40 13.45 13.49
N SER A 143 -23.22 14.38 13.98
CA SER A 143 -23.11 14.89 15.36
C SER A 143 -23.43 13.84 16.43
N GLU A 144 -24.26 12.87 16.09
CA GLU A 144 -24.60 11.70 16.89
C GLU A 144 -24.78 10.53 15.93
N ALA A 145 -24.13 9.42 16.20
CA ALA A 145 -24.29 8.18 15.45
C ALA A 145 -24.38 6.99 16.40
N ASP A 146 -25.29 6.09 16.09
CA ASP A 146 -25.26 4.77 16.70
C ASP A 146 -24.12 3.98 16.08
N THR A 147 -23.22 3.47 16.91
CA THR A 147 -22.07 2.65 16.47
C THR A 147 -22.36 1.18 16.65
N ASN A 148 -21.69 0.34 15.87
CA ASN A 148 -21.70 -1.12 16.03
C ASN A 148 -20.34 -1.60 16.56
N PRO A 149 -20.11 -1.66 17.88
CA PRO A 149 -18.82 -2.06 18.44
C PRO A 149 -18.43 -3.48 18.09
N GLN A 150 -19.39 -4.37 17.79
CA GLN A 150 -19.10 -5.75 17.39
C GLN A 150 -18.54 -5.81 15.97
N TRP A 151 -18.95 -4.88 15.11
CA TRP A 151 -18.44 -4.75 13.75
C TRP A 151 -16.93 -4.40 13.77
N TRP A 152 -16.56 -3.33 14.45
CA TRP A 152 -15.16 -2.96 14.61
C TRP A 152 -14.35 -4.08 15.26
N ALA A 153 -14.82 -4.62 16.38
CA ALA A 153 -14.11 -5.67 17.11
C ALA A 153 -13.85 -6.94 16.28
N ALA A 154 -14.70 -7.25 15.30
CA ALA A 154 -14.48 -8.38 14.40
C ALA A 154 -13.32 -8.11 13.44
N TRP A 155 -13.26 -6.94 12.84
CA TRP A 155 -12.19 -6.52 11.93
C TRP A 155 -10.85 -6.36 12.66
N GLU A 156 -10.84 -5.69 13.82
CA GLU A 156 -9.64 -5.55 14.66
C GLU A 156 -9.06 -6.89 15.06
N ARG A 157 -9.91 -7.83 15.48
CA ARG A 157 -9.46 -9.16 15.87
C ARG A 157 -8.87 -9.92 14.68
N ALA A 158 -9.49 -9.84 13.51
CA ALA A 158 -8.97 -10.46 12.29
C ALA A 158 -7.61 -9.85 11.89
N ASP A 159 -7.44 -8.54 12.00
CA ASP A 159 -6.17 -7.84 11.74
C ASP A 159 -5.06 -8.28 12.72
N LEU A 160 -5.39 -8.40 14.01
CA LEU A 160 -4.45 -8.90 15.02
C LEU A 160 -4.03 -10.36 14.77
N MET A 161 -4.95 -11.20 14.33
CA MET A 161 -4.65 -12.60 13.97
C MET A 161 -3.79 -12.66 12.71
N ALA A 162 -4.08 -11.82 11.71
CA ALA A 162 -3.26 -11.68 10.52
C ALA A 162 -1.83 -11.24 10.89
N ALA A 163 -1.68 -10.25 11.76
CA ALA A 163 -0.38 -9.80 12.26
C ALA A 163 0.43 -10.94 12.91
N ALA A 164 -0.20 -11.72 13.80
CA ALA A 164 0.45 -12.85 14.47
C ALA A 164 0.87 -13.96 13.49
N ALA A 165 0.05 -14.24 12.49
CA ALA A 165 0.35 -15.22 11.45
C ALA A 165 1.52 -14.75 10.56
N VAL A 166 1.54 -13.50 10.15
CA VAL A 166 2.64 -12.87 9.40
C VAL A 166 3.94 -12.99 10.18
N GLU A 167 3.95 -12.60 11.47
CA GLU A 167 5.14 -12.72 12.33
C GLU A 167 5.61 -14.17 12.47
N THR A 168 4.69 -15.12 12.58
CA THR A 168 5.04 -16.55 12.70
C THR A 168 5.74 -17.05 11.45
N VAL A 169 5.25 -16.70 10.27
CA VAL A 169 5.80 -17.16 8.99
C VAL A 169 7.11 -16.46 8.67
N LEU A 170 7.15 -15.11 8.71
CA LEU A 170 8.33 -14.33 8.35
C LEU A 170 9.42 -14.42 9.41
N GLY A 171 9.09 -14.37 10.69
CA GLY A 171 10.05 -14.42 11.80
C GLY A 171 10.77 -15.76 11.96
N SER A 172 10.23 -16.86 11.40
CA SER A 172 10.87 -18.17 11.43
C SER A 172 11.98 -18.36 10.39
N ARG A 173 12.12 -17.45 9.44
CA ARG A 173 13.05 -17.57 8.30
C ARG A 173 14.50 -17.30 8.71
N ARG A 174 15.42 -18.02 8.05
CA ARG A 174 16.88 -17.91 8.20
C ARG A 174 17.60 -17.84 6.84
N SER A 175 16.83 -17.64 5.75
CA SER A 175 17.34 -17.54 4.38
C SER A 175 17.49 -16.07 3.96
N SER A 176 17.89 -15.84 2.69
CA SER A 176 17.89 -14.51 2.09
C SER A 176 16.56 -13.79 2.26
N MET A 177 16.61 -12.47 2.40
CA MET A 177 15.43 -11.63 2.58
C MET A 177 14.42 -11.81 1.45
N SER A 178 13.14 -11.74 1.76
CA SER A 178 12.06 -11.56 0.78
C SER A 178 11.78 -10.08 0.58
N GLY A 179 11.10 -9.73 -0.52
CA GLY A 179 10.61 -8.37 -0.73
C GLY A 179 9.68 -7.86 0.36
N MET A 180 8.94 -8.76 1.04
CA MET A 180 8.11 -8.43 2.20
C MET A 180 8.95 -7.99 3.40
N GLU A 181 10.05 -8.70 3.69
CA GLU A 181 10.99 -8.35 4.77
C GLU A 181 11.75 -7.06 4.44
N VAL A 182 12.15 -6.85 3.18
CA VAL A 182 12.74 -5.57 2.73
C VAL A 182 11.78 -4.42 2.97
N ALA A 183 10.52 -4.55 2.56
CA ALA A 183 9.50 -3.51 2.74
C ALA A 183 9.31 -3.14 4.22
N ARG A 184 9.23 -4.13 5.11
CA ARG A 184 9.12 -3.93 6.57
C ARG A 184 10.34 -3.24 7.16
N THR A 185 11.53 -3.69 6.79
CA THR A 185 12.79 -3.13 7.31
C THR A 185 12.95 -1.67 6.89
N VAL A 186 12.73 -1.37 5.60
CA VAL A 186 12.85 0.01 5.10
C VAL A 186 11.84 0.93 5.76
N ALA A 187 10.57 0.52 5.84
CA ALA A 187 9.52 1.31 6.49
C ALA A 187 9.83 1.60 7.97
N ALA A 188 10.41 0.62 8.68
CA ALA A 188 10.79 0.78 10.08
C ALA A 188 11.99 1.73 10.30
N CYS A 189 12.77 2.05 9.25
CA CYS A 189 13.87 3.02 9.33
C CYS A 189 13.40 4.47 9.18
N LEU A 190 12.14 4.70 8.78
CA LEU A 190 11.61 6.03 8.53
C LEU A 190 11.06 6.64 9.81
N GLY A 191 11.35 7.91 10.02
CA GLY A 191 10.82 8.71 11.13
C GLY A 191 9.89 9.83 10.67
N GLU A 192 9.33 10.53 11.65
CA GLU A 192 8.53 11.74 11.42
C GLU A 192 9.23 12.72 10.46
N GLY A 193 8.49 13.29 9.54
CA GLY A 193 8.99 14.24 8.56
C GLY A 193 9.85 13.65 7.45
N SER A 194 9.94 12.32 7.35
CA SER A 194 10.58 11.64 6.20
C SER A 194 9.61 11.53 5.03
N GLN A 195 10.17 11.33 3.82
CA GLN A 195 9.40 10.98 2.63
C GLN A 195 9.73 9.57 2.16
N PHE A 196 8.72 8.80 1.79
CA PHE A 196 8.85 7.46 1.26
C PHE A 196 8.23 7.33 -0.13
N PHE A 197 9.06 7.19 -1.16
CA PHE A 197 8.60 6.90 -2.51
C PHE A 197 8.52 5.40 -2.77
N LEU A 198 7.37 4.93 -3.24
CA LEU A 198 7.11 3.53 -3.54
C LEU A 198 7.03 3.29 -5.05
N GLY A 199 7.94 2.50 -5.56
CA GLY A 199 7.90 1.99 -6.93
C GLY A 199 6.67 1.13 -7.19
N SER A 200 6.34 0.98 -8.45
CA SER A 200 5.25 0.11 -8.89
C SER A 200 5.55 -1.38 -8.65
N SER A 201 4.61 -2.27 -9.00
CA SER A 201 4.72 -3.72 -8.89
C SER A 201 4.56 -4.25 -7.45
N SER A 202 5.43 -5.17 -7.00
CA SER A 202 5.30 -5.84 -5.69
C SER A 202 5.57 -4.92 -4.51
N VAL A 203 6.54 -4.02 -4.61
CA VAL A 203 7.02 -3.23 -3.47
C VAL A 203 5.92 -2.41 -2.79
N VAL A 204 5.08 -1.71 -3.55
CA VAL A 204 3.96 -0.94 -2.97
C VAL A 204 2.93 -1.85 -2.29
N ARG A 205 2.74 -3.07 -2.80
CA ARG A 205 1.83 -4.07 -2.20
C ARG A 205 2.41 -4.64 -0.92
N HIS A 206 3.72 -4.93 -0.91
CA HIS A 206 4.39 -5.42 0.28
C HIS A 206 4.34 -4.37 1.42
N VAL A 207 4.61 -3.10 1.11
CA VAL A 207 4.51 -2.04 2.11
C VAL A 207 3.10 -1.96 2.69
N GLY A 208 2.06 -1.89 1.88
CA GLY A 208 0.69 -1.75 2.36
C GLY A 208 0.11 -2.98 3.06
N SER A 209 0.64 -4.20 2.78
CA SER A 209 0.18 -5.42 3.45
C SER A 209 0.98 -5.79 4.69
N PHE A 210 2.24 -5.33 4.81
CA PHE A 210 3.16 -5.82 5.83
C PHE A 210 3.83 -4.73 6.67
N ALA A 211 3.74 -3.44 6.28
CA ALA A 211 4.46 -2.35 6.92
C ALA A 211 3.60 -1.09 7.19
N ALA A 212 2.29 -1.14 6.99
CA ALA A 212 1.42 0.04 7.06
C ALA A 212 1.55 0.81 8.40
N ARG A 213 1.66 0.13 9.53
CA ARG A 213 1.81 0.78 10.85
C ARG A 213 3.12 1.54 11.06
N SER A 214 4.14 1.27 10.24
CA SER A 214 5.44 1.94 10.34
C SER A 214 5.47 3.30 9.63
N LEU A 215 4.38 3.68 8.97
CA LEU A 215 4.33 4.87 8.10
C LEU A 215 3.61 6.07 8.73
N THR A 216 3.37 6.03 10.03
CA THR A 216 2.78 7.17 10.75
C THR A 216 3.69 8.39 10.61
N GLU A 217 3.11 9.52 10.17
CA GLU A 217 3.82 10.79 9.97
C GLU A 217 4.94 10.77 8.90
N VAL A 218 4.87 9.79 7.98
CA VAL A 218 5.74 9.69 6.80
C VAL A 218 4.95 10.14 5.56
N GLU A 219 5.53 11.04 4.76
CA GLU A 219 4.94 11.42 3.47
C GLU A 219 5.14 10.31 2.44
N VAL A 220 4.09 9.54 2.15
CA VAL A 220 4.17 8.40 1.22
C VAL A 220 3.70 8.79 -0.17
N LEU A 221 4.54 8.56 -1.16
CA LEU A 221 4.26 8.84 -2.57
C LEU A 221 4.46 7.60 -3.46
N GLY A 222 3.80 7.61 -4.61
CA GLY A 222 3.97 6.58 -5.64
C GLY A 222 3.26 6.94 -6.92
N ASN A 223 3.71 6.35 -8.03
CA ASN A 223 3.09 6.53 -9.35
C ASN A 223 1.81 5.70 -9.44
N ARG A 224 0.68 6.20 -8.91
CA ARG A 224 -0.58 5.44 -8.84
C ARG A 224 -1.54 5.72 -9.99
N GLY A 225 -1.44 6.85 -10.65
CA GLY A 225 -2.24 7.18 -11.83
C GLY A 225 -1.84 6.36 -13.05
N THR A 226 -0.54 6.35 -13.35
CA THR A 226 0.08 5.50 -14.37
C THR A 226 1.17 4.68 -13.67
N SER A 227 0.88 3.41 -13.38
CA SER A 227 1.70 2.55 -12.52
C SER A 227 2.72 1.75 -13.32
N GLY A 228 3.43 2.38 -14.28
CA GLY A 228 4.55 1.78 -15.00
C GLY A 228 5.77 1.58 -14.12
N ILE A 229 6.73 0.78 -14.60
CA ILE A 229 8.04 0.60 -13.93
C ILE A 229 9.06 1.63 -14.41
N ASP A 230 8.78 2.31 -15.52
CA ASP A 230 9.55 3.43 -16.04
C ASP A 230 9.30 4.72 -15.24
N GLY A 231 10.30 5.59 -15.15
CA GLY A 231 10.21 6.89 -14.47
C GLY A 231 10.18 6.83 -12.94
N CYS A 232 10.37 5.66 -12.31
CA CYS A 232 10.32 5.53 -10.85
C CYS A 232 11.46 6.26 -10.14
N VAL A 233 12.68 6.12 -10.65
CA VAL A 233 13.87 6.77 -10.07
C VAL A 233 13.84 8.28 -10.30
N SER A 234 13.44 8.72 -11.50
CA SER A 234 13.25 10.12 -11.84
C SER A 234 12.21 10.80 -10.94
N THR A 235 11.07 10.10 -10.71
CA THR A 235 10.01 10.63 -9.83
C THR A 235 10.49 10.70 -8.38
N ALA A 236 11.16 9.65 -7.87
CA ALA A 236 11.71 9.64 -6.52
C ALA A 236 12.70 10.80 -6.31
N TRP A 237 13.58 11.03 -7.28
CA TRP A 237 14.54 12.13 -7.24
C TRP A 237 13.85 13.50 -7.21
N GLY A 238 12.89 13.72 -8.12
CA GLY A 238 12.14 14.98 -8.21
C GLY A 238 11.28 15.22 -6.96
N ALA A 239 10.61 14.19 -6.45
CA ALA A 239 9.80 14.26 -5.23
C ALA A 239 10.66 14.61 -4.02
N ALA A 240 11.81 13.94 -3.83
CA ALA A 240 12.76 14.24 -2.75
C ALA A 240 13.25 15.68 -2.83
N ARG A 241 13.62 16.14 -4.03
CA ARG A 241 14.08 17.51 -4.23
C ARG A 241 13.00 18.55 -3.93
N GLY A 242 11.77 18.29 -4.37
CA GLY A 242 10.61 19.15 -4.08
C GLY A 242 10.31 19.20 -2.59
N PHE A 243 10.20 18.06 -1.93
CA PHE A 243 9.91 17.92 -0.50
C PHE A 243 10.92 18.67 0.36
N GLN A 244 12.22 18.48 0.12
CA GLN A 244 13.28 19.15 0.86
C GLN A 244 13.35 20.66 0.58
N SER A 245 12.96 21.11 -0.61
CA SER A 245 12.87 22.54 -0.92
C SER A 245 11.80 23.27 -0.11
N LEU A 246 10.83 22.54 0.41
CA LEU A 246 9.76 23.02 1.29
C LEU A 246 10.08 22.83 2.79
N GLY A 247 11.29 22.37 3.12
CA GLY A 247 11.72 22.13 4.50
C GLY A 247 11.49 20.72 5.01
N GLY A 248 11.10 19.79 4.15
CA GLY A 248 10.98 18.36 4.49
C GLY A 248 12.33 17.70 4.80
N GLY A 249 12.28 16.56 5.47
CA GLY A 249 13.45 15.77 5.86
C GLY A 249 13.99 14.86 4.73
N PRO A 250 14.76 13.83 5.09
CA PRO A 250 15.34 12.91 4.12
C PRO A 250 14.27 12.07 3.40
N SER A 251 14.62 11.61 2.21
CA SER A 251 13.75 10.78 1.39
C SER A 251 14.33 9.39 1.17
N VAL A 252 13.46 8.38 1.20
CA VAL A 252 13.81 7.01 0.83
C VAL A 252 12.91 6.57 -0.31
N ALA A 253 13.46 5.88 -1.30
CA ALA A 253 12.71 5.22 -2.35
C ALA A 253 12.89 3.70 -2.24
N LEU A 254 11.82 2.93 -2.35
CA LEU A 254 11.88 1.48 -2.49
C LEU A 254 11.36 1.09 -3.87
N VAL A 255 12.23 0.44 -4.65
CA VAL A 255 11.93 0.03 -6.03
C VAL A 255 12.38 -1.42 -6.27
N GLY A 256 11.80 -2.10 -7.25
CA GLY A 256 12.35 -3.36 -7.75
C GLY A 256 13.50 -3.12 -8.72
N ASP A 257 14.28 -4.16 -8.99
CA ASP A 257 15.41 -4.16 -9.90
C ASP A 257 15.04 -3.70 -11.33
N GLU A 258 13.95 -4.21 -11.89
CA GLU A 258 13.47 -3.77 -13.21
C GLU A 258 13.10 -2.29 -13.22
N ALA A 259 12.35 -1.80 -12.23
CA ALA A 259 11.99 -0.40 -12.15
C ALA A 259 13.22 0.50 -12.00
N PHE A 260 14.25 0.02 -11.31
CA PHE A 260 15.52 0.74 -11.17
C PHE A 260 16.28 0.81 -12.50
N TRP A 261 16.51 -0.33 -13.16
CA TRP A 261 17.34 -0.30 -14.36
C TRP A 261 16.64 0.32 -15.58
N TYR A 262 15.30 0.23 -15.68
CA TYR A 262 14.52 0.94 -16.71
C TYR A 262 14.66 2.46 -16.63
N ASP A 263 14.93 3.01 -15.46
CA ASP A 263 15.05 4.45 -15.21
C ASP A 263 16.39 4.86 -14.57
N SER A 264 17.40 4.01 -14.66
CA SER A 264 18.73 4.23 -14.05
C SER A 264 19.43 5.48 -14.56
N ASN A 265 19.12 5.93 -15.79
CA ASN A 265 19.63 7.19 -16.35
C ASN A 265 19.20 8.44 -15.57
N ALA A 266 18.22 8.36 -14.70
CA ALA A 266 17.85 9.42 -13.76
C ALA A 266 18.98 9.77 -12.77
N LEU A 267 19.94 8.85 -12.57
CA LEU A 267 21.14 9.09 -11.76
C LEU A 267 22.17 10.00 -12.47
N ALA A 268 22.04 10.23 -13.78
CA ALA A 268 22.90 11.11 -14.56
C ALA A 268 22.51 12.59 -14.36
N VAL A 269 22.75 13.12 -13.18
CA VAL A 269 22.40 14.50 -12.82
C VAL A 269 23.55 15.46 -13.19
N PRO A 270 23.27 16.61 -13.85
CA PRO A 270 24.29 17.61 -14.14
C PRO A 270 24.96 18.13 -12.86
N ALA A 271 26.27 18.38 -12.92
CA ALA A 271 27.03 18.92 -11.77
C ALA A 271 26.56 20.30 -11.30
N THR A 272 25.73 20.98 -12.07
CA THR A 272 25.09 22.27 -11.72
C THR A 272 23.86 22.10 -10.85
N GLU A 273 23.30 20.89 -10.79
CA GLU A 273 22.15 20.59 -9.96
C GLU A 273 22.58 20.06 -8.60
N GLN A 274 21.87 20.48 -7.57
CA GLN A 274 22.12 20.01 -6.21
C GLN A 274 21.29 18.75 -5.97
N PRO A 275 21.92 17.58 -5.71
CA PRO A 275 21.16 16.36 -5.45
C PRO A 275 20.36 16.48 -4.15
N PRO A 276 19.19 15.81 -4.05
CA PRO A 276 18.49 15.66 -2.78
C PRO A 276 19.21 14.65 -1.88
N ASP A 277 18.89 14.65 -0.60
CA ASP A 277 19.20 13.57 0.32
C ASP A 277 18.22 12.41 0.09
N LEU A 278 18.64 11.44 -0.71
CA LEU A 278 17.80 10.34 -1.19
C LEU A 278 18.52 8.99 -1.10
N VAL A 279 17.94 8.05 -0.37
CA VAL A 279 18.37 6.65 -0.39
C VAL A 279 17.43 5.85 -1.30
N ILE A 280 17.98 5.24 -2.34
CA ILE A 280 17.24 4.35 -3.24
C ILE A 280 17.54 2.91 -2.85
N VAL A 281 16.58 2.23 -2.23
CA VAL A 281 16.68 0.79 -1.92
C VAL A 281 16.14 0.00 -3.10
N VAL A 282 16.96 -0.89 -3.65
CA VAL A 282 16.60 -1.75 -4.76
C VAL A 282 16.44 -3.18 -4.27
N ALA A 283 15.20 -3.69 -4.28
CA ALA A 283 14.91 -5.11 -4.04
C ALA A 283 15.19 -5.91 -5.32
N ASP A 284 16.32 -6.61 -5.34
CA ASP A 284 16.82 -7.30 -6.53
C ASP A 284 16.53 -8.81 -6.46
N ASN A 285 15.56 -9.26 -7.26
CA ASN A 285 15.20 -10.67 -7.46
C ASN A 285 15.47 -11.18 -8.90
N ASP A 286 16.18 -10.38 -9.70
CA ASP A 286 16.50 -10.61 -11.11
C ASP A 286 15.25 -10.83 -11.98
N GLY A 287 14.31 -9.88 -11.94
CA GLY A 287 13.20 -9.83 -12.88
C GLY A 287 11.82 -9.49 -12.28
N ALA A 288 10.77 -9.69 -13.07
CA ALA A 288 9.41 -9.30 -12.75
C ALA A 288 8.69 -10.28 -11.81
N GLY A 289 9.05 -10.28 -10.52
CA GLY A 289 8.55 -11.21 -9.50
C GLY A 289 7.04 -11.21 -9.31
N ILE A 290 6.36 -10.09 -9.57
CA ILE A 290 4.90 -9.99 -9.40
C ILE A 290 4.13 -11.02 -10.24
N PHE A 291 4.60 -11.36 -11.43
CA PHE A 291 3.92 -12.32 -12.31
C PHE A 291 3.94 -13.75 -11.78
N SER A 292 4.89 -14.09 -10.87
CA SER A 292 4.91 -15.38 -10.18
C SER A 292 3.73 -15.53 -9.20
N THR A 293 3.12 -14.42 -8.77
CA THR A 293 2.00 -14.39 -7.83
C THR A 293 0.63 -14.22 -8.50
N LEU A 294 0.61 -14.13 -9.84
CA LEU A 294 -0.58 -13.94 -10.66
C LEU A 294 -0.85 -15.19 -11.50
N GLU A 295 -1.92 -15.17 -12.28
CA GLU A 295 -2.34 -16.27 -13.17
C GLU A 295 -1.23 -16.72 -14.11
N GLN A 296 -0.32 -15.81 -14.49
CA GLN A 296 0.83 -16.11 -15.35
C GLN A 296 1.85 -17.03 -14.69
N GLY A 297 1.92 -17.06 -13.34
CA GLY A 297 2.77 -17.96 -12.56
C GLY A 297 2.23 -19.40 -12.44
N GLU A 298 1.04 -19.69 -12.97
CA GLU A 298 0.48 -21.03 -12.90
C GLU A 298 1.33 -22.05 -13.71
N PRO A 299 1.37 -23.33 -13.28
CA PRO A 299 2.14 -24.38 -13.95
C PRO A 299 1.84 -24.53 -15.45
N ALA A 300 0.63 -24.17 -15.88
CA ALA A 300 0.22 -24.21 -17.29
C ALA A 300 1.08 -23.29 -18.20
N TYR A 301 1.65 -22.23 -17.65
CA TYR A 301 2.44 -21.24 -18.37
C TYR A 301 3.94 -21.36 -18.14
N SER A 302 4.41 -22.30 -17.31
CA SER A 302 5.79 -22.43 -16.86
C SER A 302 6.82 -22.50 -18.01
N GLN A 303 6.46 -23.15 -19.13
CA GLN A 303 7.36 -23.28 -20.31
C GLN A 303 7.79 -21.92 -20.90
N HIS A 304 6.97 -20.90 -20.78
CA HIS A 304 7.20 -19.58 -21.39
C HIS A 304 7.38 -18.47 -20.36
N PHE A 305 7.21 -18.80 -19.06
CA PHE A 305 7.17 -17.83 -17.99
C PHE A 305 8.41 -16.94 -17.95
N GLU A 306 9.60 -17.53 -17.87
CA GLU A 306 10.86 -16.78 -17.79
C GLU A 306 11.12 -15.90 -19.00
N ARG A 307 10.70 -16.33 -20.19
CA ARG A 307 10.91 -15.56 -21.43
C ARG A 307 9.95 -14.37 -21.57
N VAL A 308 8.72 -14.49 -21.08
CA VAL A 308 7.62 -13.54 -21.36
C VAL A 308 7.27 -12.67 -20.17
N PHE A 309 7.38 -13.21 -18.96
CA PHE A 309 6.95 -12.57 -17.72
C PHE A 309 8.06 -12.38 -16.70
N GLY A 310 8.85 -13.42 -16.41
CA GLY A 310 9.95 -13.35 -15.44
C GLY A 310 11.12 -12.49 -15.92
N VAL A 311 11.45 -12.58 -17.19
CA VAL A 311 12.43 -11.76 -17.92
C VAL A 311 13.71 -11.48 -17.13
N PRO A 312 14.43 -12.50 -16.64
CA PRO A 312 15.68 -12.28 -15.91
C PRO A 312 16.74 -11.68 -16.86
N MET A 313 17.22 -10.50 -16.53
CA MET A 313 18.17 -9.76 -17.38
C MET A 313 19.61 -9.89 -16.93
N GLY A 314 19.86 -10.36 -15.70
CA GLY A 314 21.20 -10.48 -15.14
C GLY A 314 21.94 -9.16 -15.00
N VAL A 315 21.19 -8.05 -14.87
CA VAL A 315 21.78 -6.70 -14.74
C VAL A 315 22.47 -6.60 -13.38
N GLN A 316 23.72 -6.17 -13.40
CA GLN A 316 24.47 -5.91 -12.17
C GLN A 316 24.11 -4.50 -11.66
N ILE A 317 23.06 -4.40 -10.83
CA ILE A 317 22.48 -3.14 -10.34
C ILE A 317 23.54 -2.25 -9.68
N ALA A 318 24.37 -2.81 -8.81
CA ALA A 318 25.43 -2.05 -8.13
C ALA A 318 26.44 -1.44 -9.12
N SER A 319 26.85 -2.22 -10.13
CA SER A 319 27.76 -1.76 -11.17
C SER A 319 27.11 -0.68 -12.05
N LEU A 320 25.85 -0.85 -12.40
CA LEU A 320 25.09 0.12 -13.17
C LEU A 320 24.98 1.46 -12.43
N ALA A 321 24.59 1.46 -11.17
CA ALA A 321 24.48 2.67 -10.34
C ALA A 321 25.84 3.36 -10.18
N THR A 322 26.91 2.58 -9.94
CA THR A 322 28.28 3.11 -9.83
C THR A 322 28.74 3.77 -11.12
N SER A 323 28.33 3.29 -12.30
CA SER A 323 28.68 3.88 -13.59
C SER A 323 28.14 5.31 -13.78
N PHE A 324 27.06 5.66 -13.07
CA PHE A 324 26.52 7.02 -13.01
C PHE A 324 27.11 7.86 -11.87
N GLY A 325 28.06 7.32 -11.09
CA GLY A 325 28.72 8.00 -9.99
C GLY A 325 27.96 7.98 -8.67
N ALA A 326 26.91 7.17 -8.54
CA ALA A 326 26.18 7.02 -7.28
C ALA A 326 27.06 6.31 -6.23
N SER A 327 26.86 6.67 -4.95
CA SER A 327 27.38 5.89 -3.82
C SER A 327 26.54 4.63 -3.66
N VAL A 328 27.18 3.45 -3.67
CA VAL A 328 26.48 2.17 -3.67
C VAL A 328 26.96 1.27 -2.54
N CYS A 329 26.02 0.56 -1.91
CA CYS A 329 26.35 -0.61 -1.08
C CYS A 329 25.41 -1.78 -1.38
N GLU A 330 25.90 -2.99 -1.15
CA GLU A 330 25.12 -4.22 -1.25
C GLU A 330 24.95 -4.80 0.16
N VAL A 331 23.74 -5.24 0.50
CA VAL A 331 23.39 -5.79 1.81
C VAL A 331 22.62 -7.10 1.66
N ASN A 332 22.70 -7.98 2.65
CA ASN A 332 22.16 -9.34 2.57
C ASN A 332 21.15 -9.69 3.65
N ASP A 333 21.05 -8.88 4.70
CA ASP A 333 20.12 -9.11 5.81
C ASP A 333 19.49 -7.82 6.32
N ALA A 334 18.53 -7.96 7.22
CA ALA A 334 17.72 -6.84 7.73
C ALA A 334 18.54 -5.85 8.56
N ASP A 335 19.52 -6.32 9.34
CA ASP A 335 20.33 -5.46 10.19
C ASP A 335 21.32 -4.63 9.34
N GLU A 336 21.92 -5.24 8.34
CA GLU A 336 22.74 -4.55 7.34
C GLU A 336 21.91 -3.51 6.56
N LEU A 337 20.68 -3.88 6.15
CA LEU A 337 19.79 -2.98 5.44
C LEU A 337 19.39 -1.78 6.30
N ALA A 338 18.97 -2.03 7.54
CA ALA A 338 18.59 -0.95 8.46
C ALA A 338 19.75 0.03 8.70
N THR A 339 20.94 -0.51 8.95
CA THR A 339 22.16 0.29 9.13
C THR A 339 22.50 1.07 7.86
N ALA A 340 22.43 0.41 6.69
CA ALA A 340 22.75 1.05 5.42
C ALA A 340 21.81 2.20 5.07
N VAL A 341 20.52 2.10 5.39
CA VAL A 341 19.53 3.17 5.20
C VAL A 341 19.80 4.29 6.19
N ALA A 342 19.91 4.00 7.50
CA ALA A 342 20.08 5.00 8.54
C ALA A 342 21.36 5.86 8.35
N ASP A 343 22.45 5.23 7.95
CA ASP A 343 23.75 5.91 7.75
C ASP A 343 23.81 6.80 6.50
N ARG A 344 22.80 6.72 5.60
CA ARG A 344 22.80 7.40 4.29
C ARG A 344 21.65 8.37 4.06
N LEU A 345 20.94 8.73 5.11
CA LEU A 345 19.83 9.70 5.02
C LEU A 345 20.29 11.16 4.76
N SER A 346 21.56 11.38 4.49
CA SER A 346 22.16 12.70 4.18
C SER A 346 23.23 12.59 3.11
N ASP A 347 23.70 13.73 2.64
CA ASP A 347 24.87 13.86 1.74
C ASP A 347 24.64 13.32 0.31
N GLY A 348 23.43 13.47 -0.21
CA GLY A 348 23.12 13.24 -1.63
C GLY A 348 22.41 11.93 -1.93
N VAL A 349 22.64 11.37 -3.14
CA VAL A 349 21.94 10.18 -3.61
C VAL A 349 22.76 8.92 -3.37
N HIS A 350 22.18 7.98 -2.66
CA HIS A 350 22.77 6.67 -2.34
C HIS A 350 21.89 5.53 -2.86
N VAL A 351 22.52 4.45 -3.33
CA VAL A 351 21.82 3.24 -3.78
C VAL A 351 22.19 2.08 -2.86
N VAL A 352 21.18 1.45 -2.26
CA VAL A 352 21.33 0.25 -1.43
C VAL A 352 20.70 -0.91 -2.18
N VAL A 353 21.52 -1.89 -2.57
CA VAL A 353 21.05 -3.08 -3.30
C VAL A 353 20.85 -4.22 -2.33
N VAL A 354 19.65 -4.77 -2.29
CA VAL A 354 19.31 -5.94 -1.47
C VAL A 354 19.03 -7.11 -2.38
N ARG A 355 19.90 -8.11 -2.36
CA ARG A 355 19.63 -9.36 -3.07
C ARG A 355 18.56 -10.14 -2.32
N THR A 356 17.37 -10.25 -2.90
CA THR A 356 16.26 -10.98 -2.30
C THR A 356 16.26 -12.46 -2.70
N CYS A 357 15.36 -13.24 -2.11
CA CYS A 357 15.18 -14.64 -2.50
C CYS A 357 14.62 -14.74 -3.93
N ASP A 358 14.76 -15.93 -4.51
CA ASP A 358 14.20 -16.24 -5.83
C ASP A 358 12.69 -15.96 -5.89
N ARG A 359 12.20 -15.52 -7.05
CA ARG A 359 10.79 -15.15 -7.30
C ARG A 359 9.81 -16.29 -7.01
N GLY A 360 10.19 -17.53 -7.31
CA GLY A 360 9.38 -18.70 -7.00
C GLY A 360 9.27 -18.93 -5.49
N VAL A 361 10.41 -18.79 -4.79
CA VAL A 361 10.45 -18.89 -3.31
C VAL A 361 9.62 -17.78 -2.67
N GLU A 362 9.67 -16.56 -3.20
CA GLU A 362 8.85 -15.45 -2.70
C GLU A 362 7.36 -15.70 -2.91
N ALA A 363 6.95 -16.22 -4.07
CA ALA A 363 5.57 -16.56 -4.36
C ALA A 363 5.04 -17.68 -3.43
N GLU A 364 5.83 -18.72 -3.17
CA GLU A 364 5.50 -19.77 -2.20
C GLU A 364 5.38 -19.22 -0.77
N LEU A 365 6.27 -18.30 -0.41
CA LEU A 365 6.22 -17.64 0.89
C LEU A 365 4.97 -16.79 1.06
N LEU A 366 4.62 -15.99 0.05
CA LEU A 366 3.40 -15.19 0.07
C LEU A 366 2.15 -16.08 0.20
N THR A 367 2.12 -17.22 -0.50
CA THR A 367 1.06 -18.21 -0.35
C THR A 367 1.01 -18.76 1.08
N SER A 368 2.18 -19.11 1.65
CA SER A 368 2.25 -19.61 3.02
C SER A 368 1.77 -18.58 4.05
N VAL A 369 2.05 -17.29 3.84
CA VAL A 369 1.53 -16.21 4.69
C VAL A 369 0.00 -16.13 4.58
N ARG A 370 -0.55 -16.15 3.37
CA ARG A 370 -2.01 -16.10 3.14
C ARG A 370 -2.70 -17.27 3.80
N ASP A 371 -2.20 -18.49 3.60
CA ASP A 371 -2.77 -19.71 4.20
C ASP A 371 -2.74 -19.66 5.74
N ALA A 372 -1.64 -19.18 6.33
CA ALA A 372 -1.52 -19.00 7.77
C ALA A 372 -2.49 -17.94 8.31
N VAL A 373 -2.68 -16.84 7.59
CA VAL A 373 -3.66 -15.79 7.93
C VAL A 373 -5.08 -16.34 7.87
N HIS A 374 -5.47 -17.03 6.79
CA HIS A 374 -6.79 -17.64 6.66
C HIS A 374 -7.04 -18.64 7.81
N GLN A 375 -6.08 -19.54 8.08
CA GLN A 375 -6.21 -20.50 9.19
C GLN A 375 -6.38 -19.79 10.54
N ALA A 376 -5.65 -18.71 10.79
CA ALA A 376 -5.73 -17.97 12.04
C ALA A 376 -7.09 -17.27 12.19
N ILE A 377 -7.60 -16.63 11.13
CA ILE A 377 -8.89 -15.95 11.13
C ILE A 377 -10.04 -16.97 11.24
N ASP A 378 -10.00 -18.08 10.51
CA ASP A 378 -11.02 -19.12 10.55
C ASP A 378 -11.21 -19.69 11.97
N CYS A 379 -10.13 -19.80 12.75
CA CYS A 379 -10.23 -20.23 14.16
C CYS A 379 -11.08 -19.28 15.04
N LEU A 380 -11.29 -18.04 14.62
CA LEU A 380 -12.16 -17.08 15.32
C LEU A 380 -13.66 -17.28 15.00
N LEU A 381 -13.95 -17.93 13.89
CA LEU A 381 -15.30 -18.06 13.37
C LEU A 381 -16.05 -19.27 13.95
N TYR A 382 -15.35 -20.10 14.74
CA TYR A 382 -15.86 -21.26 15.48
C TYR A 382 -15.74 -21.05 16.99
#